data_5c345dd0c0a302ca5a3806e028ccf787
#
_entry.id   5c345dd0c0a302ca5a3806e028ccf787
#
_cell.length_a   1.000
_cell.length_b   1.000
_cell.length_c   1.000
_cell.angle_alpha   90.00
_cell.angle_beta   90.00
_cell.angle_gamma   90.00
#
_symmetry.space_group_name_H-M   'P 1'
#
loop_
_entity.id
_entity.type
_entity.pdbx_description
1 polymer ?
#
loop_
_entity_poly.entity_id
_entity_poly.type
_entity_poly.pdbx_seq_one_letter_code
_entity_poly.pdbx_strand_id
1 'polypeptide(L)'
;MLKIAVFAVLVLVHTINGHTYHSGECPSVAPMPDFDMKKFLGIWYAIQKTSTASSCLIYNVTRGEEPGEYFIEQVSQHFALGLTPLKHEYSYTGQLTAPIPELPAKMRVKFPLNPIGESDFTIFMTDYETYAGIFTCQKVTFAHRQSATLLSRTRDLDKLYVDKMRTRLGSFNVDPYDLSIINQTGCPKESEDNYNIHIDQETFSSASIGNAVRATGSKIGDGVEWTLDATKKLYNQWTSSNETEQQQEKARHGFVHQEPNAEWVRF
;
A
#
# COMPACT_ATOMS: atom_id res chain seq x y z
N MET A 1 17.19 10.17 30.89
CA MET A 1 16.28 9.05 30.55
C MET A 1 15.30 9.42 29.44
N LEU A 2 14.58 10.57 29.50
CA LEU A 2 13.63 10.97 28.45
C LEU A 2 14.25 11.09 27.05
N LYS A 3 15.46 11.67 26.92
CA LYS A 3 16.16 11.81 25.63
C LYS A 3 16.55 10.47 25.01
N ILE A 4 16.88 9.46 25.83
CA ILE A 4 17.22 8.10 25.35
C ILE A 4 15.94 7.38 24.88
N ALA A 5 14.83 7.54 25.60
CA ALA A 5 13.54 6.97 25.21
C ALA A 5 13.03 7.55 23.89
N VAL A 6 13.14 8.87 23.70
CA VAL A 6 12.76 9.55 22.43
C VAL A 6 13.64 9.08 21.27
N PHE A 7 14.97 8.92 21.50
CA PHE A 7 15.87 8.41 20.47
C PHE A 7 15.57 6.95 20.11
N ALA A 8 15.27 6.10 21.10
CA ALA A 8 14.88 4.72 20.87
C ALA A 8 13.56 4.60 20.08
N VAL A 9 12.57 5.44 20.36
CA VAL A 9 11.30 5.50 19.62
C VAL A 9 11.54 5.98 18.18
N LEU A 10 12.40 6.99 17.96
CA LEU A 10 12.75 7.46 16.63
C LEU A 10 13.47 6.40 15.80
N VAL A 11 14.37 5.61 16.40
CA VAL A 11 15.06 4.51 15.71
C VAL A 11 14.11 3.37 15.38
N LEU A 12 13.16 3.03 16.26
CA LEU A 12 12.15 1.99 16.02
C LEU A 12 11.18 2.35 14.87
N VAL A 13 10.85 3.63 14.68
CA VAL A 13 9.95 4.07 13.59
C VAL A 13 10.59 3.92 12.21
N HIS A 14 11.92 3.90 12.10
CA HIS A 14 12.63 3.77 10.81
C HIS A 14 12.68 2.34 10.26
N THR A 15 12.30 1.32 11.03
CA THR A 15 12.47 -0.10 10.65
C THR A 15 11.23 -0.78 10.07
N ILE A 16 10.10 -0.07 9.90
CA ILE A 16 8.81 -0.69 9.55
C ILE A 16 8.38 -0.42 8.09
N ASN A 17 9.25 0.05 7.22
CA ASN A 17 8.83 0.44 5.87
C ASN A 17 9.19 -0.62 4.83
N GLY A 18 8.20 -1.36 4.31
CA GLY A 18 8.33 -2.19 3.12
C GLY A 18 8.40 -1.38 1.81
N HIS A 19 8.90 -0.14 1.88
CA HIS A 19 9.11 0.76 0.75
C HIS A 19 10.49 1.42 0.86
N THR A 20 11.17 1.60 -0.28
CA THR A 20 12.38 2.41 -0.36
C THR A 20 12.02 3.83 -0.76
N TYR A 21 12.72 4.82 -0.16
CA TYR A 21 12.58 6.23 -0.50
C TYR A 21 13.76 6.67 -1.35
N HIS A 22 13.46 7.33 -2.46
CA HIS A 22 14.44 7.85 -3.41
C HIS A 22 14.18 9.32 -3.70
N SER A 23 15.22 10.07 -4.04
CA SER A 23 15.09 11.45 -4.49
C SER A 23 14.49 11.54 -5.88
N GLY A 24 13.69 12.57 -6.15
CA GLY A 24 13.15 12.88 -7.48
C GLY A 24 11.85 12.15 -7.80
N GLU A 25 11.59 12.04 -9.10
CA GLU A 25 10.34 11.50 -9.66
C GLU A 25 10.32 9.97 -9.63
N CYS A 26 9.10 9.40 -9.65
CA CYS A 26 8.90 7.97 -9.82
C CYS A 26 9.52 7.45 -11.12
N PRO A 27 10.17 6.28 -11.12
CA PRO A 27 10.62 5.63 -12.34
C PRO A 27 9.45 5.36 -13.29
N SER A 28 9.69 5.55 -14.59
CA SER A 28 8.70 5.23 -15.60
C SER A 28 8.70 3.74 -15.90
N VAL A 29 7.86 2.99 -15.19
CA VAL A 29 7.67 1.55 -15.42
C VAL A 29 6.57 1.35 -16.45
N ALA A 30 6.91 0.78 -17.61
CA ALA A 30 5.95 0.51 -18.66
C ALA A 30 4.95 -0.59 -18.21
N PRO A 31 3.63 -0.34 -18.32
CA PRO A 31 2.63 -1.36 -18.05
C PRO A 31 2.68 -2.48 -19.08
N MET A 32 2.23 -3.67 -18.70
CA MET A 32 2.08 -4.79 -19.61
C MET A 32 1.05 -4.45 -20.69
N PRO A 33 1.38 -4.61 -21.97
CA PRO A 33 0.40 -4.45 -23.05
C PRO A 33 -0.65 -5.58 -23.00
N ASP A 34 -1.84 -5.31 -23.54
CA ASP A 34 -2.94 -6.27 -23.66
C ASP A 34 -3.28 -7.02 -22.35
N PHE A 35 -3.17 -6.32 -21.23
CA PHE A 35 -3.43 -6.90 -19.91
C PHE A 35 -4.91 -7.18 -19.69
N ASP A 36 -5.22 -8.40 -19.24
CA ASP A 36 -6.57 -8.85 -18.89
C ASP A 36 -6.72 -9.02 -17.38
N MET A 37 -7.40 -8.07 -16.74
CA MET A 37 -7.62 -8.10 -15.29
C MET A 37 -8.40 -9.34 -14.83
N LYS A 38 -9.28 -9.91 -15.65
CA LYS A 38 -10.05 -11.11 -15.27
C LYS A 38 -9.16 -12.33 -15.06
N LYS A 39 -8.08 -12.44 -15.83
CA LYS A 39 -7.08 -13.51 -15.69
C LYS A 39 -6.14 -13.28 -14.50
N PHE A 40 -6.01 -12.02 -14.07
CA PHE A 40 -5.13 -11.64 -12.97
C PHE A 40 -5.75 -11.87 -11.58
N LEU A 41 -7.08 -12.00 -11.50
CA LEU A 41 -7.79 -12.21 -10.24
C LEU A 41 -7.32 -13.46 -9.48
N GLY A 42 -7.60 -13.48 -8.18
CA GLY A 42 -7.31 -14.57 -7.26
C GLY A 42 -5.99 -14.41 -6.53
N ILE A 43 -5.47 -15.52 -6.01
CA ILE A 43 -4.35 -15.56 -5.07
C ILE A 43 -3.02 -15.52 -5.82
N TRP A 44 -2.09 -14.71 -5.27
CA TRP A 44 -0.71 -14.61 -5.66
C TRP A 44 0.20 -14.64 -4.43
N TYR A 45 1.23 -15.47 -4.44
CA TYR A 45 2.25 -15.54 -3.39
C TYR A 45 3.39 -14.58 -3.70
N ALA A 46 3.77 -13.73 -2.76
CA ALA A 46 4.93 -12.87 -2.93
C ALA A 46 6.21 -13.70 -2.74
N ILE A 47 7.05 -13.73 -3.76
CA ILE A 47 8.34 -14.45 -3.75
C ILE A 47 9.46 -13.50 -3.37
N GLN A 48 9.44 -12.28 -3.91
CA GLN A 48 10.36 -11.21 -3.54
C GLN A 48 9.61 -9.88 -3.46
N LYS A 49 10.02 -9.02 -2.53
CA LYS A 49 9.47 -7.68 -2.37
C LYS A 49 10.51 -6.71 -1.84
N THR A 50 10.42 -5.46 -2.25
CA THR A 50 11.29 -4.39 -1.76
C THR A 50 11.17 -4.24 -0.25
N SER A 51 12.32 -4.29 0.44
CA SER A 51 12.53 -3.90 1.86
C SER A 51 11.42 -4.32 2.83
N THR A 52 11.07 -5.61 2.86
CA THR A 52 10.06 -6.12 3.81
C THR A 52 10.64 -7.20 4.72
N ALA A 53 10.26 -7.18 5.99
CA ALA A 53 10.53 -8.25 6.96
C ALA A 53 9.35 -9.23 7.11
N SER A 54 8.31 -9.10 6.29
CA SER A 54 7.14 -9.98 6.33
C SER A 54 7.47 -11.37 5.78
N SER A 55 6.84 -12.39 6.35
CA SER A 55 6.80 -13.75 5.83
C SER A 55 5.35 -14.11 5.46
N CYS A 56 5.17 -15.21 4.72
CA CYS A 56 3.84 -15.69 4.32
C CYS A 56 2.98 -14.62 3.63
N LEU A 57 3.61 -13.73 2.86
CA LEU A 57 2.91 -12.64 2.20
C LEU A 57 2.15 -13.14 0.98
N ILE A 58 0.84 -12.93 0.99
CA ILE A 58 -0.10 -13.30 -0.06
C ILE A 58 -0.81 -12.03 -0.53
N TYR A 59 -1.10 -11.97 -1.82
CA TYR A 59 -1.98 -10.99 -2.42
C TYR A 59 -3.21 -11.71 -2.96
N ASN A 60 -4.39 -11.29 -2.55
CA ASN A 60 -5.66 -11.75 -3.11
C ASN A 60 -6.30 -10.60 -3.87
N VAL A 61 -6.48 -10.79 -5.17
CA VAL A 61 -7.08 -9.77 -6.04
C VAL A 61 -8.50 -10.18 -6.38
N THR A 62 -9.46 -9.35 -5.99
CA THR A 62 -10.88 -9.61 -6.17
C THR A 62 -11.55 -8.50 -6.96
N ARG A 63 -12.71 -8.79 -7.53
CA ARG A 63 -13.55 -7.81 -8.21
C ARG A 63 -14.52 -7.20 -7.21
N GLY A 64 -14.70 -5.87 -7.28
CA GLY A 64 -15.74 -5.16 -6.57
C GLY A 64 -17.13 -5.33 -7.18
N GLU A 65 -18.11 -4.72 -6.58
CA GLU A 65 -19.51 -4.75 -7.03
C GLU A 65 -19.72 -3.86 -8.27
N GLU A 66 -18.98 -2.75 -8.35
CA GLU A 66 -19.06 -1.82 -9.46
C GLU A 66 -18.17 -2.23 -10.65
N PRO A 67 -18.58 -1.92 -11.88
CA PRO A 67 -17.76 -2.15 -13.07
C PRO A 67 -16.42 -1.39 -13.00
N GLY A 68 -15.32 -2.11 -13.11
CA GLY A 68 -13.96 -1.52 -13.06
C GLY A 68 -13.39 -1.35 -11.66
N GLU A 69 -14.13 -1.72 -10.64
CA GLU A 69 -13.67 -1.75 -9.27
C GLU A 69 -13.03 -3.09 -8.94
N TYR A 70 -11.86 -3.03 -8.31
CA TYR A 70 -11.13 -4.20 -7.84
C TYR A 70 -10.53 -3.92 -6.45
N PHE A 71 -10.27 -4.99 -5.71
CA PHE A 71 -9.62 -4.93 -4.42
C PHE A 71 -8.36 -5.78 -4.44
N ILE A 72 -7.35 -5.34 -3.69
CA ILE A 72 -6.14 -6.09 -3.44
C ILE A 72 -5.95 -6.22 -1.94
N GLU A 73 -6.08 -7.43 -1.45
CA GLU A 73 -5.85 -7.76 -0.06
C GLU A 73 -4.43 -8.32 0.11
N GLN A 74 -3.67 -7.75 1.02
CA GLN A 74 -2.36 -8.26 1.43
C GLN A 74 -2.52 -8.97 2.76
N VAL A 75 -2.23 -10.26 2.79
CA VAL A 75 -2.20 -11.06 4.01
C VAL A 75 -0.76 -11.41 4.33
N SER A 76 -0.31 -11.16 5.55
CA SER A 76 1.07 -11.43 5.94
C SER A 76 1.19 -11.80 7.42
N GLN A 77 2.27 -12.51 7.76
CA GLN A 77 2.72 -12.71 9.13
C GLN A 77 3.89 -11.76 9.41
N HIS A 78 3.84 -11.07 10.52
CA HIS A 78 4.93 -10.17 10.91
C HIS A 78 5.85 -10.86 11.90
N PHE A 79 7.18 -10.88 11.62
CA PHE A 79 8.19 -11.55 12.42
C PHE A 79 8.21 -11.09 13.90
N ALA A 80 8.01 -9.79 14.14
CA ALA A 80 8.04 -9.25 15.51
C ALA A 80 6.92 -9.78 16.41
N LEU A 81 5.81 -10.26 15.83
CA LEU A 81 4.68 -10.82 16.57
C LEU A 81 4.76 -12.34 16.70
N GLY A 82 5.61 -12.99 15.89
CA GLY A 82 5.94 -14.41 16.02
C GLY A 82 6.73 -14.76 17.28
N LEU A 83 7.16 -13.76 18.08
CA LEU A 83 7.74 -13.96 19.41
C LEU A 83 6.68 -14.23 20.49
N THR A 84 5.40 -14.05 20.17
CA THR A 84 4.29 -14.47 21.04
C THR A 84 3.80 -15.85 20.58
N PRO A 85 3.26 -16.70 21.46
CA PRO A 85 2.68 -17.99 21.09
C PRO A 85 1.42 -17.85 20.19
N LEU A 86 0.95 -16.65 19.95
CA LEU A 86 -0.20 -16.33 19.11
C LEU A 86 0.29 -16.01 17.70
N LYS A 87 -0.14 -16.79 16.73
CA LYS A 87 0.09 -16.50 15.30
C LYS A 87 -0.89 -15.39 14.89
N HIS A 88 -0.37 -14.23 14.51
CA HIS A 88 -1.18 -13.13 14.03
C HIS A 88 -1.02 -13.00 12.51
N GLU A 89 -2.12 -13.12 11.81
CA GLU A 89 -2.23 -12.70 10.41
C GLU A 89 -2.74 -11.26 10.32
N TYR A 90 -2.11 -10.49 9.47
CA TYR A 90 -2.54 -9.14 9.12
C TYR A 90 -3.08 -9.15 7.71
N SER A 91 -4.33 -8.77 7.57
CA SER A 91 -4.97 -8.52 6.31
C SER A 91 -5.14 -7.02 6.11
N TYR A 92 -4.77 -6.54 4.94
CA TYR A 92 -4.76 -5.13 4.61
C TYR A 92 -5.29 -4.95 3.18
N THR A 93 -6.51 -4.43 3.06
CA THR A 93 -7.22 -4.33 1.79
C THR A 93 -7.15 -2.93 1.22
N GLY A 94 -6.70 -2.83 -0.02
CA GLY A 94 -6.69 -1.61 -0.83
C GLY A 94 -7.66 -1.69 -1.99
N GLN A 95 -8.21 -0.56 -2.38
CA GLN A 95 -9.02 -0.41 -3.58
C GLN A 95 -8.12 -0.14 -4.79
N LEU A 96 -8.32 -0.90 -5.88
CA LEU A 96 -7.66 -0.73 -7.17
C LEU A 96 -8.62 -0.07 -8.16
N THR A 97 -8.15 0.96 -8.83
CA THR A 97 -8.89 1.61 -9.92
C THR A 97 -8.03 1.69 -11.18
N ALA A 98 -8.62 1.47 -12.35
CA ALA A 98 -7.97 1.62 -13.64
C ALA A 98 -8.43 2.93 -14.29
N PRO A 99 -7.71 4.05 -14.10
CA PRO A 99 -8.14 5.37 -14.58
C PRO A 99 -8.09 5.52 -16.10
N ILE A 100 -7.33 4.67 -16.78
CA ILE A 100 -7.14 4.69 -18.24
C ILE A 100 -7.59 3.34 -18.80
N PRO A 101 -8.77 3.25 -19.44
CA PRO A 101 -9.30 1.97 -19.96
C PRO A 101 -8.39 1.30 -20.99
N GLU A 102 -7.63 2.08 -21.76
CA GLU A 102 -6.70 1.59 -22.78
C GLU A 102 -5.40 1.02 -22.19
N LEU A 103 -5.13 1.31 -20.92
CA LEU A 103 -3.95 0.85 -20.19
C LEU A 103 -4.35 0.15 -18.87
N PRO A 104 -5.08 -0.98 -18.92
CA PRO A 104 -5.64 -1.61 -17.73
C PRO A 104 -4.58 -2.17 -16.76
N ALA A 105 -3.33 -2.34 -17.19
CA ALA A 105 -2.20 -2.70 -16.33
C ALA A 105 -1.62 -1.52 -15.54
N LYS A 106 -2.05 -0.27 -15.83
CA LYS A 106 -1.68 0.94 -15.10
C LYS A 106 -2.85 1.39 -14.25
N MET A 107 -2.76 1.10 -12.98
CA MET A 107 -3.83 1.35 -12.00
C MET A 107 -3.37 2.32 -10.93
N ARG A 108 -4.30 2.68 -10.06
CA ARG A 108 -4.04 3.32 -8.78
C ARG A 108 -4.50 2.41 -7.66
N VAL A 109 -3.76 2.41 -6.56
CA VAL A 109 -4.14 1.69 -5.34
C VAL A 109 -4.29 2.67 -4.18
N LYS A 110 -5.39 2.54 -3.45
CA LYS A 110 -5.67 3.32 -2.24
C LYS A 110 -5.80 2.38 -1.06
N PHE A 111 -4.88 2.50 -0.11
CA PHE A 111 -4.95 1.78 1.16
C PHE A 111 -5.47 2.70 2.28
N PRO A 112 -6.27 2.20 3.23
CA PRO A 112 -6.91 3.02 4.27
C PRO A 112 -5.92 3.69 5.21
N LEU A 113 -4.74 3.09 5.46
CA LEU A 113 -3.70 3.65 6.32
C LEU A 113 -2.60 4.39 5.55
N ASN A 114 -2.82 4.69 4.27
CA ASN A 114 -1.85 5.47 3.50
C ASN A 114 -2.16 6.96 3.62
N PRO A 115 -1.42 7.70 4.47
CA PRO A 115 -1.70 9.10 4.72
C PRO A 115 -1.43 10.01 3.51
N ILE A 116 -0.60 9.56 2.59
CA ILE A 116 -0.22 10.34 1.39
C ILE A 116 -1.24 10.13 0.25
N GLY A 117 -2.26 9.26 0.46
CA GLY A 117 -3.32 9.00 -0.50
C GLY A 117 -3.03 7.81 -1.42
N GLU A 118 -3.33 7.95 -2.71
CA GLU A 118 -3.18 6.88 -3.69
C GLU A 118 -1.75 6.73 -4.18
N SER A 119 -1.38 5.50 -4.56
CA SER A 119 -0.12 5.18 -5.22
C SER A 119 -0.38 4.69 -6.63
N ASP A 120 0.52 4.98 -7.56
CA ASP A 120 0.53 4.32 -8.85
C ASP A 120 0.81 2.82 -8.64
N PHE A 121 0.06 1.98 -9.34
CA PHE A 121 0.16 0.54 -9.30
C PHE A 121 0.26 0.02 -10.73
N THR A 122 1.40 -0.55 -11.09
CA THR A 122 1.68 -0.99 -12.45
C THR A 122 1.98 -2.49 -12.46
N ILE A 123 1.23 -3.25 -13.24
CA ILE A 123 1.58 -4.63 -13.58
C ILE A 123 2.48 -4.56 -14.80
N PHE A 124 3.78 -4.82 -14.62
CA PHE A 124 4.75 -4.65 -15.68
C PHE A 124 5.00 -5.91 -16.50
N MET A 125 4.58 -7.08 -15.97
CA MET A 125 4.75 -8.37 -16.65
C MET A 125 3.95 -9.46 -15.93
N THR A 126 3.30 -10.36 -16.66
CA THR A 126 2.69 -11.61 -16.15
C THR A 126 2.44 -12.58 -17.30
N ASP A 127 2.32 -13.86 -17.00
CA ASP A 127 1.71 -14.88 -17.87
C ASP A 127 0.34 -15.33 -17.35
N TYR A 128 -0.11 -14.73 -16.20
CA TYR A 128 -1.34 -15.02 -15.47
C TYR A 128 -1.37 -16.37 -14.72
N GLU A 129 -0.60 -17.36 -15.14
CA GLU A 129 -0.64 -18.75 -14.67
C GLU A 129 0.51 -19.11 -13.75
N THR A 130 1.68 -18.48 -13.93
CA THR A 130 2.90 -18.82 -13.19
C THR A 130 3.42 -17.66 -12.37
N TYR A 131 3.64 -16.50 -13.01
CA TYR A 131 4.29 -15.35 -12.39
C TYR A 131 3.62 -14.02 -12.72
N ALA A 132 3.86 -13.05 -11.86
CA ALA A 132 3.53 -11.66 -12.11
C ALA A 132 4.53 -10.72 -11.43
N GLY A 133 4.75 -9.57 -12.05
CA GLY A 133 5.53 -8.48 -11.48
C GLY A 133 4.67 -7.23 -11.33
N ILE A 134 4.63 -6.69 -10.12
CA ILE A 134 3.95 -5.43 -9.81
C ILE A 134 4.96 -4.41 -9.32
N PHE A 135 4.69 -3.15 -9.65
CA PHE A 135 5.47 -2.01 -9.19
C PHE A 135 4.52 -0.93 -8.67
N THR A 136 4.81 -0.42 -7.50
CA THR A 136 4.06 0.69 -6.90
C THR A 136 4.98 1.86 -6.68
N CYS A 137 4.51 3.06 -6.97
CA CYS A 137 5.25 4.28 -6.67
C CYS A 137 4.30 5.39 -6.24
N GLN A 138 4.75 6.16 -5.26
CA GLN A 138 4.04 7.32 -4.76
C GLN A 138 4.98 8.50 -4.65
N LYS A 139 4.63 9.58 -5.33
CA LYS A 139 5.37 10.84 -5.28
C LYS A 139 5.11 11.53 -3.94
N VAL A 140 6.19 12.04 -3.35
CA VAL A 140 6.20 12.85 -2.13
C VAL A 140 7.03 14.09 -2.47
N THR A 141 6.61 15.25 -2.16
CA THR A 141 7.18 16.58 -2.49
C THR A 141 8.51 16.62 -3.31
N PHE A 142 9.62 16.12 -2.76
CA PHE A 142 10.96 16.11 -3.40
C PHE A 142 11.53 14.69 -3.57
N ALA A 143 10.74 13.69 -3.26
CA ALA A 143 11.13 12.30 -3.25
C ALA A 143 9.98 11.43 -3.77
N HIS A 144 10.24 10.15 -3.92
CA HIS A 144 9.20 9.15 -4.11
C HIS A 144 9.47 7.94 -3.22
N ARG A 145 8.43 7.23 -2.87
CA ARG A 145 8.57 5.91 -2.29
C ARG A 145 8.13 4.88 -3.32
N GLN A 146 8.88 3.82 -3.45
CA GLN A 146 8.62 2.76 -4.40
C GLN A 146 8.67 1.39 -3.76
N SER A 147 7.99 0.43 -4.38
CA SER A 147 8.07 -0.98 -4.03
C SER A 147 7.82 -1.83 -5.25
N ALA A 148 8.69 -2.78 -5.50
CA ALA A 148 8.50 -3.84 -6.48
C ALA A 148 8.15 -5.15 -5.76
N THR A 149 7.29 -5.96 -6.35
CA THR A 149 6.94 -7.29 -5.84
C THR A 149 6.88 -8.28 -6.98
N LEU A 150 7.59 -9.39 -6.79
CA LEU A 150 7.56 -10.54 -7.69
C LEU A 150 6.62 -11.59 -7.11
N LEU A 151 5.64 -11.97 -7.88
CA LEU A 151 4.53 -12.84 -7.49
C LEU A 151 4.58 -14.16 -8.23
N SER A 152 4.03 -15.19 -7.60
CA SER A 152 3.82 -16.53 -8.18
C SER A 152 2.42 -17.05 -7.84
N ARG A 153 1.87 -17.91 -8.68
CA ARG A 153 0.65 -18.69 -8.37
C ARG A 153 0.91 -19.81 -7.36
N THR A 154 2.16 -20.17 -7.15
CA THR A 154 2.59 -21.17 -6.18
C THR A 154 3.51 -20.54 -5.14
N ARG A 155 3.75 -21.23 -4.03
CA ARG A 155 4.67 -20.76 -2.95
C ARG A 155 6.12 -20.72 -3.38
N ASP A 156 6.44 -21.32 -4.51
CA ASP A 156 7.75 -21.35 -5.15
C ASP A 156 7.68 -20.73 -6.52
N LEU A 157 8.82 -20.26 -7.03
CA LEU A 157 8.94 -19.75 -8.40
C LEU A 157 10.31 -20.13 -8.95
N ASP A 158 10.32 -20.68 -10.16
CA ASP A 158 11.56 -20.99 -10.86
C ASP A 158 12.42 -19.73 -11.03
N LYS A 159 13.73 -19.91 -10.79
CA LYS A 159 14.71 -18.83 -10.88
C LYS A 159 14.69 -18.12 -12.23
N LEU A 160 14.35 -18.83 -13.31
CA LEU A 160 14.24 -18.26 -14.65
C LEU A 160 13.24 -17.09 -14.68
N TYR A 161 12.06 -17.27 -14.09
CA TYR A 161 11.04 -16.21 -14.02
C TYR A 161 11.45 -15.07 -13.10
N VAL A 162 12.09 -15.40 -11.97
CA VAL A 162 12.63 -14.39 -11.05
C VAL A 162 13.65 -13.52 -11.77
N ASP A 163 14.64 -14.12 -12.44
CA ASP A 163 15.70 -13.40 -13.16
C ASP A 163 15.11 -12.56 -14.31
N LYS A 164 14.12 -13.09 -15.03
CA LYS A 164 13.40 -12.37 -16.09
C LYS A 164 12.73 -11.10 -15.57
N MET A 165 12.02 -11.19 -14.44
CA MET A 165 11.36 -10.04 -13.84
C MET A 165 12.36 -9.03 -13.26
N ARG A 166 13.44 -9.50 -12.62
CA ARG A 166 14.51 -8.64 -12.09
C ARG A 166 15.22 -7.89 -13.23
N THR A 167 15.52 -8.55 -14.33
CA THR A 167 16.10 -7.93 -15.53
C THR A 167 15.16 -6.86 -16.09
N ARG A 168 13.86 -7.15 -16.13
CA ARG A 168 12.85 -6.18 -16.57
C ARG A 168 12.77 -4.95 -15.66
N LEU A 169 12.81 -5.12 -14.33
CA LEU A 169 12.88 -4.01 -13.38
C LEU A 169 14.13 -3.14 -13.60
N GLY A 170 15.29 -3.78 -13.77
CA GLY A 170 16.54 -3.06 -14.07
C GLY A 170 16.45 -2.21 -15.34
N SER A 171 15.72 -2.68 -16.37
CA SER A 171 15.50 -1.90 -17.59
C SER A 171 14.66 -0.64 -17.40
N PHE A 172 13.95 -0.50 -16.27
CA PHE A 172 13.20 0.67 -15.85
C PHE A 172 13.94 1.54 -14.81
N ASN A 173 15.23 1.29 -14.58
CA ASN A 173 16.03 1.92 -13.53
C ASN A 173 15.51 1.67 -12.10
N VAL A 174 14.83 0.55 -11.88
CA VAL A 174 14.46 0.06 -10.55
C VAL A 174 15.48 -0.98 -10.12
N ASP A 175 16.19 -0.72 -9.00
CA ASP A 175 17.25 -1.61 -8.54
C ASP A 175 16.68 -2.97 -8.08
N PRO A 176 17.00 -4.07 -8.76
CA PRO A 176 16.53 -5.39 -8.35
C PRO A 176 17.23 -5.91 -7.08
N TYR A 177 18.32 -5.29 -6.61
CA TYR A 177 18.99 -5.69 -5.36
C TYR A 177 18.23 -5.21 -4.12
N ASP A 178 17.31 -4.25 -4.25
CA ASP A 178 16.40 -3.84 -3.18
C ASP A 178 15.36 -4.91 -2.81
N LEU A 179 15.22 -5.95 -3.63
CA LEU A 179 14.26 -7.03 -3.40
C LEU A 179 14.77 -8.05 -2.38
N SER A 180 14.03 -8.20 -1.30
CA SER A 180 14.23 -9.25 -0.29
C SER A 180 13.38 -10.48 -0.60
N ILE A 181 13.89 -11.67 -0.30
CA ILE A 181 13.17 -12.94 -0.46
C ILE A 181 12.10 -13.03 0.64
N ILE A 182 10.88 -13.38 0.25
CA ILE A 182 9.79 -13.66 1.17
C ILE A 182 9.75 -15.15 1.49
N ASN A 183 9.86 -15.48 2.76
CA ASN A 183 9.75 -16.87 3.18
C ASN A 183 8.28 -17.32 3.14
N GLN A 184 8.00 -18.33 2.32
CA GLN A 184 6.69 -18.97 2.17
C GLN A 184 6.63 -20.34 2.86
N THR A 185 7.70 -20.75 3.60
CA THR A 185 7.77 -22.05 4.25
C THR A 185 7.09 -22.00 5.63
N GLY A 186 6.29 -23.03 5.94
CA GLY A 186 5.64 -23.15 7.25
C GLY A 186 4.49 -22.16 7.45
N CYS A 187 4.00 -21.57 6.37
CA CYS A 187 2.86 -20.66 6.44
C CYS A 187 1.57 -21.39 6.80
N PRO A 188 0.66 -20.79 7.58
CA PRO A 188 -0.60 -21.39 7.96
C PRO A 188 -1.42 -21.81 6.74
N LYS A 189 -2.24 -22.80 6.93
CA LYS A 189 -3.34 -23.13 6.02
C LYS A 189 -4.56 -22.30 6.43
N GLU A 190 -5.39 -21.91 5.45
CA GLU A 190 -6.58 -21.05 5.62
C GLU A 190 -7.59 -21.48 6.71
N SER A 191 -7.42 -22.65 7.33
CA SER A 191 -8.37 -23.24 8.27
C SER A 191 -7.93 -23.27 9.74
N GLU A 192 -6.78 -22.67 10.10
CA GLU A 192 -6.36 -22.62 11.50
C GLU A 192 -6.96 -21.38 12.18
N ASP A 193 -7.48 -21.53 13.42
CA ASP A 193 -8.01 -20.46 14.27
C ASP A 193 -6.90 -19.43 14.61
N ASN A 194 -6.66 -18.53 13.69
CA ASN A 194 -5.71 -17.44 13.86
C ASN A 194 -6.47 -16.17 14.24
N TYR A 195 -5.88 -15.36 15.11
CA TYR A 195 -6.38 -14.01 15.35
C TYR A 195 -6.06 -13.14 14.12
N ASN A 196 -7.06 -12.92 13.28
CA ASN A 196 -6.92 -12.13 12.07
C ASN A 196 -7.24 -10.66 12.37
N ILE A 197 -6.25 -9.79 12.15
CA ILE A 197 -6.45 -8.34 12.19
C ILE A 197 -6.69 -7.90 10.75
N HIS A 198 -7.95 -7.60 10.43
CA HIS A 198 -8.36 -7.14 9.11
C HIS A 198 -8.49 -5.62 9.11
N ILE A 199 -7.79 -4.95 8.20
CA ILE A 199 -7.80 -3.50 8.04
C ILE A 199 -8.27 -3.15 6.63
N ASP A 200 -9.45 -2.56 6.53
CA ASP A 200 -10.06 -2.08 5.30
C ASP A 200 -10.53 -0.62 5.43
N GLN A 201 -11.20 -0.09 4.42
CA GLN A 201 -11.72 1.27 4.46
C GLN A 201 -12.80 1.48 5.54
N GLU A 202 -13.50 0.43 5.93
CA GLU A 202 -14.55 0.49 6.95
C GLU A 202 -14.01 0.35 8.37
N THR A 203 -12.78 -0.16 8.54
CA THR A 203 -12.15 -0.41 9.85
C THR A 203 -12.13 0.85 10.73
N PHE A 204 -12.01 2.03 10.12
CA PHE A 204 -12.01 3.32 10.80
C PHE A 204 -13.36 4.05 10.73
N SER A 205 -14.40 3.40 10.22
CA SER A 205 -15.75 3.97 10.27
C SER A 205 -16.25 4.00 11.73
N SER A 206 -17.11 4.97 12.05
CA SER A 206 -17.69 5.10 13.39
C SER A 206 -18.50 3.87 13.81
N ALA A 207 -19.04 3.12 12.85
CA ALA A 207 -19.80 1.90 13.10
C ALA A 207 -18.90 0.72 13.47
N SER A 208 -17.78 0.51 12.76
CA SER A 208 -16.87 -0.60 13.03
C SER A 208 -16.04 -0.39 14.30
N ILE A 209 -15.64 0.86 14.61
CA ILE A 209 -15.03 1.18 15.90
C ILE A 209 -16.00 0.88 17.04
N GLY A 210 -17.29 1.24 16.90
CA GLY A 210 -18.31 0.93 17.90
C GLY A 210 -18.51 -0.59 18.09
N ASN A 211 -18.43 -1.37 17.02
CA ASN A 211 -18.58 -2.83 17.07
C ASN A 211 -17.34 -3.52 17.65
N ALA A 212 -16.14 -3.08 17.30
CA ALA A 212 -14.89 -3.58 17.84
C ALA A 212 -14.79 -3.32 19.37
N VAL A 213 -15.19 -2.12 19.82
CA VAL A 213 -15.26 -1.79 21.26
C VAL A 213 -16.27 -2.67 21.99
N ARG A 214 -17.42 -2.99 21.39
CA ARG A 214 -18.41 -3.90 22.01
C ARG A 214 -17.93 -5.33 22.07
N ALA A 215 -17.21 -5.81 21.04
CA ALA A 215 -16.69 -7.19 21.01
C ALA A 215 -15.51 -7.41 21.97
N THR A 216 -14.66 -6.40 22.17
CA THR A 216 -13.51 -6.45 23.08
C THR A 216 -13.82 -6.00 24.50
N GLY A 217 -14.91 -5.28 24.71
CA GLY A 217 -15.30 -4.65 25.99
C GLY A 217 -15.56 -5.58 27.16
N SER A 218 -15.48 -6.90 26.97
CA SER A 218 -15.63 -7.86 28.08
C SER A 218 -14.31 -8.43 28.63
N LYS A 219 -13.15 -8.17 27.99
CA LYS A 219 -11.88 -8.85 28.38
C LYS A 219 -10.61 -8.00 28.46
N ILE A 220 -10.61 -6.75 28.01
CA ILE A 220 -9.39 -5.91 28.04
C ILE A 220 -9.78 -4.52 28.55
N GLY A 221 -9.42 -4.25 29.82
CA GLY A 221 -9.70 -2.98 30.47
C GLY A 221 -8.97 -1.78 29.84
N ASP A 222 -9.40 -0.60 30.27
CA ASP A 222 -9.00 0.81 30.03
C ASP A 222 -7.81 1.19 29.09
N GLY A 223 -6.85 0.30 28.87
CA GLY A 223 -5.65 0.59 28.06
C GLY A 223 -5.88 0.60 26.54
N VAL A 224 -6.86 -0.16 26.04
CA VAL A 224 -7.16 -0.24 24.59
C VAL A 224 -8.03 0.93 24.15
N GLU A 225 -8.92 1.39 24.99
CA GLU A 225 -9.78 2.54 24.75
C GLU A 225 -8.95 3.81 24.58
N TRP A 226 -7.92 4.00 25.41
CA TRP A 226 -6.98 5.11 25.32
C TRP A 226 -6.14 5.09 24.02
N THR A 227 -5.66 3.93 23.60
CA THR A 227 -4.85 3.81 22.36
C THR A 227 -5.69 4.04 21.11
N LEU A 228 -6.93 3.56 21.06
CA LEU A 228 -7.86 3.78 19.95
C LEU A 228 -8.27 5.25 19.86
N ASP A 229 -8.52 5.90 20.99
CA ASP A 229 -8.91 7.33 21.05
C ASP A 229 -7.74 8.25 20.67
N ALA A 230 -6.52 7.92 21.09
CA ALA A 230 -5.29 8.60 20.67
C ALA A 230 -5.04 8.47 19.16
N THR A 231 -5.21 7.27 18.60
CA THR A 231 -5.05 7.02 17.17
C THR A 231 -6.12 7.75 16.34
N LYS A 232 -7.37 7.77 16.82
CA LYS A 232 -8.48 8.49 16.19
C LYS A 232 -8.27 10.01 16.22
N LYS A 233 -7.79 10.57 17.33
CA LYS A 233 -7.45 11.99 17.45
C LYS A 233 -6.32 12.37 16.50
N LEU A 234 -5.26 11.57 16.43
CA LEU A 234 -4.14 11.79 15.50
C LEU A 234 -4.59 11.71 14.04
N TYR A 235 -5.40 10.72 13.69
CA TYR A 235 -5.96 10.57 12.35
C TYR A 235 -6.85 11.75 11.95
N ASN A 236 -7.79 12.17 12.82
CA ASN A 236 -8.68 13.30 12.56
C ASN A 236 -7.91 14.63 12.48
N GLN A 237 -6.93 14.85 13.34
CA GLN A 237 -6.09 16.04 13.31
C GLN A 237 -5.27 16.11 12.02
N TRP A 238 -4.81 14.97 11.54
CA TRP A 238 -4.03 14.86 10.34
C TRP A 238 -4.88 15.04 9.07
N THR A 239 -6.09 14.45 8.99
CA THR A 239 -7.02 14.64 7.87
C THR A 239 -7.53 16.06 7.78
N SER A 240 -7.84 16.71 8.92
CA SER A 240 -8.27 18.12 8.93
C SER A 240 -7.17 19.09 8.50
N SER A 241 -5.89 18.81 8.81
CA SER A 241 -4.78 19.64 8.32
C SER A 241 -4.58 19.52 6.81
N ASN A 242 -4.74 18.33 6.23
CA ASN A 242 -4.63 18.14 4.79
C ASN A 242 -5.78 18.76 4.00
N GLU A 243 -7.01 18.75 4.54
CA GLU A 243 -8.14 19.45 3.91
C GLU A 243 -7.94 20.97 3.92
N THR A 244 -7.34 21.50 4.98
CA THR A 244 -7.03 22.94 5.08
C THR A 244 -5.93 23.36 4.11
N GLU A 245 -4.89 22.53 3.91
CA GLU A 245 -3.84 22.80 2.92
C GLU A 245 -4.37 22.73 1.49
N GLN A 246 -5.20 21.73 1.16
CA GLN A 246 -5.83 21.62 -0.16
C GLN A 246 -6.82 22.77 -0.46
N GLN A 247 -7.52 23.27 0.55
CA GLN A 247 -8.39 24.45 0.39
C GLN A 247 -7.57 25.73 0.23
N GLN A 248 -6.44 25.88 0.92
CA GLN A 248 -5.53 27.02 0.74
C GLN A 248 -4.84 27.00 -0.62
N GLU A 249 -4.47 25.82 -1.13
CA GLU A 249 -3.89 25.68 -2.46
C GLU A 249 -4.91 25.98 -3.57
N LYS A 250 -6.15 25.53 -3.44
CA LYS A 250 -7.26 25.91 -4.32
C LYS A 250 -7.57 27.40 -4.27
N ALA A 251 -7.49 28.04 -3.09
CA ALA A 251 -7.68 29.48 -2.94
C ALA A 251 -6.54 30.28 -3.59
N ARG A 252 -5.29 29.81 -3.51
CA ARG A 252 -4.14 30.45 -4.18
C ARG A 252 -4.22 30.34 -5.70
N HIS A 253 -4.66 29.23 -6.25
CA HIS A 253 -4.86 29.07 -7.69
C HIS A 253 -6.13 29.76 -8.22
N GLY A 254 -7.09 30.08 -7.37
CA GLY A 254 -8.29 30.82 -7.75
C GLY A 254 -8.09 32.34 -7.92
N PHE A 255 -6.93 32.89 -7.54
CA PHE A 255 -6.64 34.32 -7.63
C PHE A 255 -5.82 34.77 -8.84
N VAL A 256 -5.57 33.90 -9.80
CA VAL A 256 -4.90 34.26 -11.05
C VAL A 256 -5.91 34.16 -12.19
N HIS A 257 -6.69 35.19 -12.39
CA HIS A 257 -7.16 35.78 -13.66
C HIS A 257 -8.32 36.75 -13.39
N GLN A 258 -7.97 37.96 -12.99
CA GLN A 258 -8.73 39.15 -13.38
C GLN A 258 -7.73 40.08 -14.07
N GLU A 259 -7.73 40.04 -15.39
CA GLU A 259 -7.11 41.09 -16.19
C GLU A 259 -7.94 42.38 -16.04
N PRO A 260 -7.33 43.51 -15.65
CA PRO A 260 -7.99 44.80 -15.79
C PRO A 260 -7.97 45.19 -17.26
N ASN A 261 -9.13 45.55 -17.79
CA ASN A 261 -9.37 46.10 -19.08
C ASN A 261 -8.34 47.19 -19.41
N ALA A 262 -7.45 46.93 -20.36
CA ALA A 262 -6.60 47.92 -20.96
C ALA A 262 -7.42 48.61 -22.03
N GLU A 263 -7.92 49.79 -21.71
CA GLU A 263 -8.54 50.73 -22.63
C GLU A 263 -7.45 51.31 -23.54
N TRP A 264 -7.49 50.94 -24.82
CA TRP A 264 -6.63 51.50 -25.84
C TRP A 264 -7.14 52.89 -26.23
N VAL A 265 -6.54 53.93 -25.70
CA VAL A 265 -6.70 55.29 -26.21
C VAL A 265 -5.84 55.45 -27.45
N ARG A 266 -6.51 55.82 -28.55
CA ARG A 266 -5.91 56.22 -29.85
C ARG A 266 -5.10 57.51 -29.69
N PHE A 267 -3.90 57.52 -30.27
CA PHE A 267 -3.43 58.63 -31.07
C PHE A 267 -2.53 58.06 -32.18
#